data_b45c84a0957c6f0bd46dcb679c23ca87
#
_entry.id   b45c84a0957c6f0bd46dcb679c23ca87
#
_cell.length_a   1.000
_cell.length_b   1.000
_cell.length_c   1.000
_cell.angle_alpha   90.00
_cell.angle_beta   90.00
_cell.angle_gamma   90.00
#
_symmetry.space_group_name_H-M   'P 1'
#
loop_
_entity.id
_entity.type
_entity.pdbx_description
1 polymer ?
#
loop_
_entity_poly.entity_id
_entity_poly.type
_entity_poly.pdbx_seq_one_letter_code
_entity_poly.pdbx_strand_id
1 'polypeptide(L)'
;MSRKPTRRRRGNAQARRRLMTAAGALATMGAAAAVGLILILFACFGPGPAARQGASTMVVLRPGASVPEIASDLQRAGVIGSDTFFIVAAEATGAAHKLRAGEYDVVSHASLGAVIDALASGRVVRHFITIPEGVSSDTVMETLMRADYLTGVAPAPPEGAVLPETYEALRGDDRSAVLRRMMDARDRLLATLWAHRRADLPYKSPEEAVILASIVEKETARPDERPRIAAVFLNRLKVNMPLQSDPTVIYGLTGGKPLGHGLRVSELASQTPYNTYKITGLPPTPIGNPGRASLAAALDPPHTDELYFVADGTGGHAFSATLAQHQQNVVRWRGIEAARNCRAAAMAAGKPPTGR
;
A
#
# COMPACT_ATOMS: atom_id res chain seq x y z
N MET A 1 -10.66 98.17 45.70
CA MET A 1 -11.60 97.06 45.59
C MET A 1 -10.92 95.86 44.91
N SER A 2 -10.43 94.91 45.70
CA SER A 2 -9.72 93.75 45.20
C SER A 2 -10.73 92.57 45.02
N ARG A 3 -10.94 92.09 43.76
CA ARG A 3 -11.79 90.93 43.50
C ARG A 3 -10.95 89.66 43.65
N LYS A 4 -11.25 88.84 44.68
CA LYS A 4 -10.74 87.44 44.84
C LYS A 4 -11.14 86.57 43.73
N PRO A 5 -10.24 85.81 43.05
CA PRO A 5 -10.63 84.85 42.05
C PRO A 5 -11.34 83.63 42.66
N THR A 6 -12.45 83.27 42.13
CA THR A 6 -13.36 82.25 42.63
C THR A 6 -12.77 80.80 42.54
N ARG A 7 -12.77 80.12 43.68
CA ARG A 7 -12.31 78.72 43.91
C ARG A 7 -12.85 77.66 42.94
N ARG A 8 -13.94 77.98 42.28
CA ARG A 8 -14.64 77.10 41.32
C ARG A 8 -13.91 76.89 39.99
N ARG A 9 -13.10 77.81 39.49
CA ARG A 9 -12.33 77.69 38.24
C ARG A 9 -11.13 76.74 38.33
N ARG A 10 -10.50 76.64 39.53
CA ARG A 10 -9.33 75.78 39.78
C ARG A 10 -9.74 74.27 39.86
N GLY A 11 -10.91 73.94 40.38
CA GLY A 11 -11.40 72.58 40.48
C GLY A 11 -11.68 71.96 39.08
N ASN A 12 -12.30 72.73 38.17
CA ASN A 12 -12.57 72.27 36.81
C ASN A 12 -11.30 72.07 35.98
N ALA A 13 -10.22 72.82 36.19
CA ALA A 13 -8.95 72.63 35.48
C ALA A 13 -8.23 71.38 35.98
N GLN A 14 -8.26 71.06 37.27
CA GLN A 14 -7.72 69.82 37.82
C GLN A 14 -8.53 68.57 37.41
N ALA A 15 -9.86 68.65 37.40
CA ALA A 15 -10.71 67.59 36.94
C ALA A 15 -10.47 67.27 35.42
N ARG A 16 -10.36 68.32 34.58
CA ARG A 16 -9.99 68.15 33.17
C ARG A 16 -8.60 67.53 32.96
N ARG A 17 -7.59 67.96 33.74
CA ARG A 17 -6.27 67.34 33.68
C ARG A 17 -6.30 65.85 34.08
N ARG A 18 -7.01 65.51 35.17
CA ARG A 18 -7.19 64.08 35.58
C ARG A 18 -7.95 63.28 34.51
N LEU A 19 -8.98 63.87 33.87
CA LEU A 19 -9.69 63.22 32.79
C LEU A 19 -8.80 63.02 31.56
N MET A 20 -7.99 64.00 31.18
CA MET A 20 -7.04 63.91 30.05
C MET A 20 -5.95 62.90 30.33
N THR A 21 -5.41 62.82 31.54
CA THR A 21 -4.39 61.80 31.90
C THR A 21 -4.97 60.43 31.97
N ALA A 22 -6.19 60.24 32.45
CA ALA A 22 -6.89 58.96 32.44
C ALA A 22 -7.24 58.50 31.00
N ALA A 23 -7.72 59.40 30.13
CA ALA A 23 -7.99 59.13 28.75
C ALA A 23 -6.70 58.78 27.98
N GLY A 24 -5.59 59.48 28.25
CA GLY A 24 -4.27 59.15 27.69
C GLY A 24 -3.75 57.78 28.14
N ALA A 25 -3.90 57.45 29.43
CA ALA A 25 -3.50 56.14 29.96
C ALA A 25 -4.36 54.98 29.33
N LEU A 26 -5.68 55.20 29.17
CA LEU A 26 -6.53 54.20 28.48
C LEU A 26 -6.17 54.06 27.00
N ALA A 27 -5.85 55.15 26.32
CA ALA A 27 -5.40 55.09 24.91
C ALA A 27 -4.07 54.35 24.74
N THR A 28 -3.08 54.61 25.64
CA THR A 28 -1.80 53.84 25.62
C THR A 28 -1.97 52.39 25.97
N MET A 29 -2.83 52.03 26.93
CA MET A 29 -3.16 50.64 27.23
C MET A 29 -3.87 49.96 26.04
N GLY A 30 -4.82 50.64 25.40
CA GLY A 30 -5.49 50.14 24.18
C GLY A 30 -4.52 49.91 23.02
N ALA A 31 -3.60 50.86 22.79
CA ALA A 31 -2.55 50.71 21.78
C ALA A 31 -1.58 49.58 22.11
N ALA A 32 -1.16 49.42 23.36
CA ALA A 32 -0.31 48.31 23.78
C ALA A 32 -1.01 46.95 23.63
N ALA A 33 -2.28 46.89 23.97
CA ALA A 33 -3.11 45.68 23.78
C ALA A 33 -3.27 45.33 22.27
N ALA A 34 -3.50 46.34 21.42
CA ALA A 34 -3.60 46.17 19.96
C ALA A 34 -2.28 45.65 19.35
N VAL A 35 -1.15 46.22 19.75
CA VAL A 35 0.20 45.77 19.33
C VAL A 35 0.43 44.34 19.81
N GLY A 36 0.10 44.02 21.08
CA GLY A 36 0.20 42.67 21.62
C GLY A 36 -0.63 41.69 20.83
N LEU A 37 -1.87 42.02 20.46
CA LEU A 37 -2.75 41.19 19.63
C LEU A 37 -2.15 41.00 18.23
N ILE A 38 -1.65 42.02 17.58
CA ILE A 38 -1.01 41.92 16.26
C ILE A 38 0.21 41.01 16.33
N LEU A 39 1.04 41.10 17.37
CA LEU A 39 2.19 40.21 17.55
C LEU A 39 1.77 38.76 17.76
N ILE A 40 0.71 38.50 18.52
CA ILE A 40 0.16 37.15 18.71
C ILE A 40 -0.41 36.60 17.39
N LEU A 41 -1.16 37.41 16.66
CA LEU A 41 -1.70 37.00 15.36
C LEU A 41 -0.55 36.72 14.37
N PHE A 42 0.49 37.54 14.34
CA PHE A 42 1.66 37.32 13.50
C PHE A 42 2.42 36.03 13.91
N ALA A 43 2.57 35.76 15.20
CA ALA A 43 3.22 34.56 15.71
C ALA A 43 2.41 33.27 15.35
N CYS A 44 1.07 33.36 15.34
CA CYS A 44 0.20 32.21 15.04
C CYS A 44 -0.02 31.99 13.55
N PHE A 45 -0.16 33.06 12.77
CA PHE A 45 -0.56 33.02 11.35
C PHE A 45 0.52 33.50 10.38
N GLY A 46 1.60 34.12 10.88
CA GLY A 46 2.77 34.48 10.08
C GLY A 46 3.53 33.25 9.58
N PRO A 47 4.44 33.43 8.62
CA PRO A 47 5.28 32.36 8.11
C PRO A 47 6.16 31.77 9.20
N GLY A 48 6.17 30.46 9.32
CA GLY A 48 7.05 29.70 10.20
C GLY A 48 8.49 29.62 9.68
N PRO A 49 9.34 28.83 10.35
CA PRO A 49 10.71 28.61 9.93
C PRO A 49 10.79 27.98 8.53
N ALA A 50 11.87 28.29 7.81
CA ALA A 50 12.20 27.58 6.58
C ALA A 50 12.64 26.13 6.90
N ALA A 51 12.26 25.19 6.05
CA ALA A 51 12.78 23.82 6.10
C ALA A 51 14.32 23.87 5.95
N ARG A 52 15.03 23.06 6.75
CA ARG A 52 16.50 23.01 6.68
C ARG A 52 17.01 22.43 5.36
N GLN A 53 16.25 21.55 4.75
CA GLN A 53 16.55 20.94 3.46
C GLN A 53 15.23 20.70 2.68
N GLY A 54 15.21 21.01 1.39
CA GLY A 54 14.06 20.77 0.53
C GLY A 54 12.85 21.67 0.77
N ALA A 55 11.68 21.21 0.38
CA ALA A 55 10.42 21.97 0.45
C ALA A 55 9.61 21.72 1.75
N SER A 56 9.97 20.71 2.52
CA SER A 56 9.27 20.29 3.74
C SER A 56 10.22 19.66 4.76
N THR A 57 9.74 19.47 5.97
CA THR A 57 10.46 18.80 7.06
C THR A 57 9.62 17.65 7.59
N MET A 58 10.20 16.44 7.55
CA MET A 58 9.60 15.26 8.17
C MET A 58 9.83 15.29 9.68
N VAL A 59 8.76 15.11 10.45
CA VAL A 59 8.82 14.99 11.90
C VAL A 59 8.01 13.79 12.38
N VAL A 60 8.58 13.03 13.30
CA VAL A 60 7.92 11.85 13.89
C VAL A 60 7.58 12.16 15.35
N LEU A 61 6.29 12.15 15.66
CA LEU A 61 5.76 12.33 17.02
C LEU A 61 5.40 10.96 17.61
N ARG A 62 5.97 10.66 18.77
CA ARG A 62 5.80 9.35 19.42
C ARG A 62 4.41 9.21 20.04
N PRO A 63 3.81 8.00 20.00
CA PRO A 63 2.59 7.71 20.74
C PRO A 63 2.77 8.01 22.24
N GLY A 64 1.78 8.70 22.84
CA GLY A 64 1.82 9.05 24.26
C GLY A 64 2.71 10.24 24.64
N ALA A 65 3.34 10.92 23.67
CA ALA A 65 4.11 12.13 23.94
C ALA A 65 3.20 13.24 24.51
N SER A 66 3.67 13.90 25.56
CA SER A 66 3.01 15.07 26.15
C SER A 66 3.13 16.28 25.23
N VAL A 67 2.25 17.29 25.41
CA VAL A 67 2.29 18.52 24.62
C VAL A 67 3.67 19.23 24.66
N PRO A 68 4.36 19.34 25.83
CA PRO A 68 5.73 19.87 25.88
C PRO A 68 6.75 19.04 25.09
N GLU A 69 6.65 17.70 25.11
CA GLU A 69 7.54 16.83 24.33
C GLU A 69 7.30 17.00 22.82
N ILE A 70 6.04 17.08 22.39
CA ILE A 70 5.67 17.37 21.00
C ILE A 70 6.25 18.73 20.58
N ALA A 71 6.09 19.78 21.39
CA ALA A 71 6.62 21.10 21.12
C ALA A 71 8.17 21.08 20.98
N SER A 72 8.86 20.39 21.88
CA SER A 72 10.31 20.22 21.83
C SER A 72 10.77 19.46 20.58
N ASP A 73 10.05 18.37 20.18
CA ASP A 73 10.36 17.62 18.97
C ASP A 73 10.20 18.48 17.72
N LEU A 74 9.11 19.25 17.61
CA LEU A 74 8.85 20.18 16.51
C LEU A 74 9.91 21.29 16.43
N GLN A 75 10.31 21.85 17.56
CA GLN A 75 11.34 22.91 17.61
C GLN A 75 12.72 22.35 17.23
N ARG A 76 13.10 21.19 17.73
CA ARG A 76 14.35 20.52 17.34
C ARG A 76 14.40 20.16 15.85
N ALA A 77 13.27 19.76 15.28
CA ALA A 77 13.13 19.53 13.85
C ALA A 77 13.18 20.83 13.03
N GLY A 78 13.04 21.99 13.66
CA GLY A 78 13.00 23.28 12.97
C GLY A 78 11.65 23.58 12.30
N VAL A 79 10.59 22.91 12.73
CA VAL A 79 9.22 23.10 12.22
C VAL A 79 8.56 24.31 12.84
N ILE A 80 8.87 24.59 14.12
CA ILE A 80 8.37 25.76 14.85
C ILE A 80 9.55 26.59 15.43
N GLY A 81 9.32 27.88 15.60
CA GLY A 81 10.33 28.80 16.17
C GLY A 81 10.41 28.76 17.68
N SER A 82 9.32 28.43 18.40
CA SER A 82 9.23 28.38 19.84
C SER A 82 8.26 27.33 20.34
N ASP A 83 8.76 26.49 21.25
CA ASP A 83 7.96 25.49 21.98
C ASP A 83 6.90 26.14 22.87
N THR A 84 7.27 27.21 23.59
CA THR A 84 6.37 27.95 24.47
C THR A 84 5.18 28.52 23.72
N PHE A 85 5.39 29.15 22.55
CA PHE A 85 4.31 29.69 21.74
C PHE A 85 3.41 28.55 21.20
N PHE A 86 3.98 27.41 20.84
CA PHE A 86 3.19 26.25 20.42
C PHE A 86 2.29 25.76 21.54
N ILE A 87 2.82 25.58 22.76
CA ILE A 87 2.06 25.11 23.93
C ILE A 87 0.90 26.06 24.21
N VAL A 88 1.19 27.36 24.32
CA VAL A 88 0.17 28.37 24.60
C VAL A 88 -0.90 28.41 23.50
N ALA A 89 -0.52 28.34 22.24
CA ALA A 89 -1.46 28.36 21.12
C ALA A 89 -2.32 27.08 21.07
N ALA A 90 -1.74 25.91 21.32
CA ALA A 90 -2.45 24.63 21.36
C ALA A 90 -3.48 24.58 22.50
N GLU A 91 -3.11 25.10 23.69
CA GLU A 91 -4.03 25.23 24.84
C GLU A 91 -5.15 26.24 24.58
N ALA A 92 -4.81 27.43 24.10
CA ALA A 92 -5.78 28.49 23.83
C ALA A 92 -6.81 28.11 22.75
N THR A 93 -6.41 27.29 21.78
CA THR A 93 -7.31 26.79 20.72
C THR A 93 -8.03 25.50 21.10
N GLY A 94 -7.74 24.90 22.25
CA GLY A 94 -8.25 23.59 22.66
C GLY A 94 -7.74 22.44 21.79
N ALA A 95 -6.66 22.66 21.02
CA ALA A 95 -6.06 21.63 20.19
C ALA A 95 -5.16 20.68 20.99
N ALA A 96 -4.66 21.09 22.17
CA ALA A 96 -3.76 20.32 23.01
C ALA A 96 -4.21 18.87 23.25
N HIS A 97 -5.51 18.66 23.46
CA HIS A 97 -6.09 17.33 23.68
C HIS A 97 -6.41 16.55 22.39
N LYS A 98 -6.20 17.15 21.21
CA LYS A 98 -6.49 16.56 19.91
C LYS A 98 -5.24 16.21 19.10
N LEU A 99 -4.07 16.59 19.60
CA LEU A 99 -2.81 16.31 18.92
C LEU A 99 -2.62 14.80 18.78
N ARG A 100 -2.28 14.35 17.56
CA ARG A 100 -2.11 12.93 17.26
C ARG A 100 -0.64 12.62 17.02
N ALA A 101 -0.21 11.46 17.52
CA ALA A 101 1.09 10.90 17.17
C ALA A 101 1.13 10.46 15.71
N GLY A 102 2.32 10.35 15.14
CA GLY A 102 2.52 9.90 13.77
C GLY A 102 3.66 10.63 13.08
N GLU A 103 3.83 10.38 11.81
CA GLU A 103 4.80 11.02 10.94
C GLU A 103 4.11 12.13 10.15
N TYR A 104 4.69 13.32 10.19
CA TYR A 104 4.14 14.53 9.55
C TYR A 104 5.14 15.11 8.57
N ASP A 105 4.67 15.47 7.40
CA ASP A 105 5.41 16.21 6.38
C ASP A 105 4.97 17.68 6.42
N VAL A 106 5.76 18.52 7.07
CA VAL A 106 5.45 19.95 7.29
C VAL A 106 6.14 20.78 6.22
N VAL A 107 5.35 21.46 5.40
CA VAL A 107 5.87 22.33 4.34
C VAL A 107 6.68 23.50 4.93
N SER A 108 7.71 23.92 4.21
CA SER A 108 8.53 25.09 4.56
C SER A 108 7.66 26.32 4.78
N HIS A 109 7.97 27.10 5.80
CA HIS A 109 7.23 28.30 6.20
C HIS A 109 5.79 28.07 6.65
N ALA A 110 5.40 26.82 7.00
CA ALA A 110 4.08 26.57 7.57
C ALA A 110 3.88 27.42 8.83
N SER A 111 2.74 28.10 8.96
CA SER A 111 2.42 28.88 10.15
C SER A 111 2.20 27.95 11.35
N LEU A 112 2.40 28.47 12.55
CA LEU A 112 2.17 27.73 13.79
C LEU A 112 0.74 27.16 13.84
N GLY A 113 -0.27 27.96 13.42
CA GLY A 113 -1.65 27.51 13.34
C GLY A 113 -1.85 26.34 12.35
N ALA A 114 -1.19 26.39 11.20
CA ALA A 114 -1.25 25.30 10.21
C ALA A 114 -0.60 24.02 10.75
N VAL A 115 0.51 24.14 11.49
CA VAL A 115 1.13 22.98 12.16
C VAL A 115 0.19 22.39 13.20
N ILE A 116 -0.37 23.20 14.10
CA ILE A 116 -1.33 22.74 15.12
C ILE A 116 -2.54 22.07 14.46
N ASP A 117 -3.10 22.64 13.41
CA ASP A 117 -4.24 22.07 12.68
C ASP A 117 -3.87 20.73 12.01
N ALA A 118 -2.70 20.61 11.40
CA ALA A 118 -2.21 19.34 10.84
C ALA A 118 -2.13 18.24 11.89
N LEU A 119 -1.57 18.57 13.07
CA LEU A 119 -1.44 17.62 14.18
C LEU A 119 -2.80 17.26 14.80
N ALA A 120 -3.68 18.21 15.00
CA ALA A 120 -5.01 18.01 15.59
C ALA A 120 -5.95 17.22 14.64
N SER A 121 -5.85 17.48 13.33
CA SER A 121 -6.61 16.75 12.31
C SER A 121 -6.02 15.37 11.99
N GLY A 122 -4.78 15.09 12.42
CA GLY A 122 -4.10 13.81 12.17
C GLY A 122 -3.76 13.60 10.69
N ARG A 123 -3.34 14.65 9.99
CA ARG A 123 -2.83 14.56 8.61
C ARG A 123 -1.43 13.95 8.58
N VAL A 124 -1.34 12.69 8.96
CA VAL A 124 -0.10 11.91 9.00
C VAL A 124 0.30 11.43 7.61
N VAL A 125 1.59 11.19 7.44
CA VAL A 125 2.14 10.53 6.25
C VAL A 125 1.64 9.08 6.20
N ARG A 126 1.14 8.67 5.05
CA ARG A 126 0.66 7.31 4.80
C ARG A 126 1.68 6.57 3.95
N HIS A 127 2.08 5.42 4.40
CA HIS A 127 2.93 4.50 3.66
C HIS A 127 2.07 3.43 2.99
N PHE A 128 2.51 2.95 1.83
CA PHE A 128 1.79 1.93 1.08
C PHE A 128 2.70 0.72 0.88
N ILE A 129 2.18 -0.45 1.23
CA ILE A 129 2.83 -1.74 1.05
C ILE A 129 2.08 -2.48 -0.05
N THR A 130 2.73 -2.65 -1.20
CA THR A 130 2.17 -3.39 -2.33
C THR A 130 2.72 -4.80 -2.32
N ILE A 131 1.81 -5.77 -2.29
CA ILE A 131 2.11 -7.19 -2.44
C ILE A 131 1.69 -7.59 -3.87
N PRO A 132 2.64 -7.96 -4.74
CA PRO A 132 2.33 -8.42 -6.09
C PRO A 132 1.55 -9.75 -6.08
N GLU A 133 0.70 -9.95 -7.09
CA GLU A 133 -0.02 -11.21 -7.27
C GLU A 133 0.96 -12.37 -7.53
N GLY A 134 0.64 -13.54 -7.00
CA GLY A 134 1.39 -14.76 -7.20
C GLY A 134 2.70 -14.91 -6.41
N VAL A 135 3.11 -13.92 -5.60
CA VAL A 135 4.33 -14.06 -4.77
C VAL A 135 4.12 -15.08 -3.64
N SER A 136 5.23 -15.73 -3.22
CA SER A 136 5.19 -16.63 -2.08
C SER A 136 5.02 -15.90 -0.75
N SER A 137 4.58 -16.60 0.28
CA SER A 137 4.46 -16.07 1.64
C SER A 137 5.80 -15.61 2.21
N ASP A 138 6.91 -16.24 1.84
CA ASP A 138 8.26 -15.78 2.18
C ASP A 138 8.53 -14.39 1.59
N THR A 139 8.16 -14.14 0.33
CA THR A 139 8.32 -12.83 -0.33
C THR A 139 7.43 -11.77 0.33
N VAL A 140 6.22 -12.14 0.78
CA VAL A 140 5.37 -11.24 1.58
C VAL A 140 6.09 -10.82 2.85
N MET A 141 6.66 -11.79 3.58
CA MET A 141 7.41 -11.50 4.80
C MET A 141 8.64 -10.64 4.56
N GLU A 142 9.41 -10.91 3.50
CA GLU A 142 10.54 -10.06 3.12
C GLU A 142 10.09 -8.61 2.85
N THR A 143 8.96 -8.42 2.18
CA THR A 143 8.40 -7.09 1.90
C THR A 143 8.01 -6.37 3.19
N LEU A 144 7.33 -7.06 4.11
CA LEU A 144 6.96 -6.53 5.41
C LEU A 144 8.19 -6.21 6.28
N MET A 145 9.23 -7.03 6.22
CA MET A 145 10.47 -6.81 7.00
C MET A 145 11.31 -5.64 6.49
N ARG A 146 11.26 -5.33 5.18
CA ARG A 146 11.92 -4.15 4.60
C ARG A 146 11.22 -2.83 4.94
N ALA A 147 9.96 -2.86 5.38
CA ALA A 147 9.22 -1.67 5.79
C ALA A 147 9.71 -1.21 7.18
N ASP A 148 10.69 -0.30 7.20
CA ASP A 148 11.36 0.23 8.40
C ASP A 148 10.46 1.10 9.28
N TYR A 149 9.35 1.60 8.72
CA TYR A 149 8.32 2.33 9.44
C TYR A 149 7.36 1.42 10.24
N LEU A 150 7.38 0.10 10.03
CA LEU A 150 6.63 -0.86 10.82
C LEU A 150 7.42 -1.32 12.04
N THR A 151 6.70 -1.68 13.10
CA THR A 151 7.29 -2.19 14.37
C THR A 151 6.95 -3.66 14.59
N GLY A 152 7.63 -4.27 15.54
CA GLY A 152 7.38 -5.67 15.93
C GLY A 152 7.80 -6.69 14.88
N VAL A 153 7.44 -7.94 15.13
CA VAL A 153 7.66 -9.09 14.26
C VAL A 153 6.33 -9.76 13.94
N ALA A 154 6.23 -10.40 12.77
CA ALA A 154 5.06 -11.18 12.39
C ALA A 154 5.47 -12.62 12.10
N PRO A 155 4.65 -13.63 12.45
CA PRO A 155 4.87 -15.01 12.01
C PRO A 155 4.65 -15.12 10.50
N ALA A 156 5.38 -16.03 9.85
CA ALA A 156 5.15 -16.29 8.43
C ALA A 156 3.73 -16.86 8.23
N PRO A 157 2.93 -16.30 7.31
CA PRO A 157 1.60 -16.81 7.02
C PRO A 157 1.69 -18.11 6.21
N PRO A 158 0.68 -18.98 6.26
CA PRO A 158 0.56 -20.09 5.32
C PRO A 158 0.57 -19.61 3.87
N GLU A 159 1.01 -20.45 2.94
CA GLU A 159 0.98 -20.12 1.51
C GLU A 159 -0.47 -19.93 1.03
N GLY A 160 -0.71 -18.88 0.25
CA GLY A 160 -2.05 -18.52 -0.23
C GLY A 160 -2.95 -17.83 0.80
N ALA A 161 -2.43 -17.51 2.00
CA ALA A 161 -3.22 -16.89 3.07
C ALA A 161 -3.36 -15.38 2.96
N VAL A 162 -2.61 -14.73 2.07
CA VAL A 162 -2.58 -13.26 1.91
C VAL A 162 -3.28 -12.84 0.63
N LEU A 163 -4.09 -11.79 0.67
CA LEU A 163 -4.59 -11.17 -0.56
C LEU A 163 -3.54 -10.20 -1.09
N PRO A 164 -3.01 -10.39 -2.31
CA PRO A 164 -2.08 -9.47 -2.93
C PRO A 164 -2.82 -8.20 -3.36
N GLU A 165 -2.57 -7.12 -2.62
CA GLU A 165 -3.12 -5.78 -2.86
C GLU A 165 -2.15 -4.73 -2.30
N THR A 166 -2.51 -3.46 -2.42
CA THR A 166 -1.79 -2.35 -1.78
C THR A 166 -2.47 -2.01 -0.45
N TYR A 167 -1.71 -2.06 0.62
CA TYR A 167 -2.17 -1.82 1.99
C TYR A 167 -1.57 -0.54 2.54
N GLU A 168 -2.44 0.29 3.12
CA GLU A 168 -2.01 1.48 3.85
C GLU A 168 -1.46 1.10 5.22
N ALA A 169 -0.36 1.72 5.63
CA ALA A 169 0.22 1.60 6.94
C ALA A 169 0.76 2.96 7.42
N LEU A 170 0.78 3.16 8.72
CA LEU A 170 1.34 4.34 9.35
C LEU A 170 2.67 3.98 10.03
N ARG A 171 3.54 4.97 10.19
CA ARG A 171 4.76 4.76 10.99
C ARG A 171 4.39 4.37 12.42
N GLY A 172 4.97 3.26 12.87
CA GLY A 172 4.69 2.68 14.19
C GLY A 172 3.63 1.59 14.19
N ASP A 173 2.94 1.33 13.06
CA ASP A 173 2.01 0.20 12.95
C ASP A 173 2.73 -1.12 13.26
N ASP A 174 2.04 -2.01 13.97
CA ASP A 174 2.54 -3.35 14.25
C ASP A 174 2.49 -4.22 12.99
N ARG A 175 3.62 -4.84 12.64
CA ARG A 175 3.78 -5.66 11.44
C ARG A 175 2.81 -6.84 11.42
N SER A 176 2.53 -7.45 12.58
CA SER A 176 1.57 -8.56 12.67
C SER A 176 0.13 -8.09 12.46
N ALA A 177 -0.20 -6.85 12.84
CA ALA A 177 -1.51 -6.28 12.59
C ALA A 177 -1.71 -5.96 11.10
N VAL A 178 -0.66 -5.49 10.41
CA VAL A 178 -0.70 -5.29 8.95
C VAL A 178 -0.89 -6.62 8.23
N LEU A 179 -0.12 -7.65 8.60
CA LEU A 179 -0.27 -8.99 8.02
C LEU A 179 -1.69 -9.56 8.25
N ARG A 180 -2.24 -9.42 9.47
CA ARG A 180 -3.64 -9.84 9.73
C ARG A 180 -4.63 -9.16 8.81
N ARG A 181 -4.51 -7.86 8.56
CA ARG A 181 -5.39 -7.15 7.60
C ARG A 181 -5.35 -7.76 6.21
N MET A 182 -4.16 -8.20 5.75
CA MET A 182 -3.96 -8.86 4.46
C MET A 182 -4.64 -10.24 4.43
N MET A 183 -4.52 -11.01 5.50
CA MET A 183 -5.15 -12.33 5.65
C MET A 183 -6.67 -12.21 5.76
N ASP A 184 -7.18 -11.29 6.59
CA ASP A 184 -8.61 -11.02 6.73
C ASP A 184 -9.24 -10.55 5.41
N ALA A 185 -8.50 -9.78 4.60
CA ALA A 185 -8.96 -9.37 3.27
C ALA A 185 -9.15 -10.58 2.35
N ARG A 186 -8.20 -11.53 2.36
CA ARG A 186 -8.29 -12.78 1.60
C ARG A 186 -9.47 -13.63 2.09
N ASP A 187 -9.63 -13.79 3.39
CA ASP A 187 -10.69 -14.63 3.95
C ASP A 187 -12.08 -14.08 3.62
N ARG A 188 -12.29 -12.76 3.75
CA ARG A 188 -13.55 -12.12 3.37
C ARG A 188 -13.86 -12.28 1.87
N LEU A 189 -12.84 -12.09 1.01
CA LEU A 189 -12.99 -12.27 -0.42
C LEU A 189 -13.34 -13.73 -0.75
N LEU A 190 -12.59 -14.68 -0.20
CA LEU A 190 -12.79 -16.11 -0.44
C LEU A 190 -14.18 -16.55 0.02
N ALA A 191 -14.63 -16.13 1.21
CA ALA A 191 -15.97 -16.44 1.71
C ALA A 191 -17.07 -15.92 0.76
N THR A 192 -16.91 -14.69 0.26
CA THR A 192 -17.85 -14.08 -0.69
C THR A 192 -17.89 -14.87 -2.00
N LEU A 193 -16.73 -15.15 -2.59
CA LEU A 193 -16.64 -15.89 -3.86
C LEU A 193 -17.14 -17.33 -3.71
N TRP A 194 -16.80 -17.99 -2.59
CA TRP A 194 -17.25 -19.36 -2.30
C TRP A 194 -18.77 -19.47 -2.18
N ALA A 195 -19.43 -18.48 -1.57
CA ALA A 195 -20.89 -18.45 -1.45
C ALA A 195 -21.59 -18.37 -2.83
N HIS A 196 -20.94 -17.73 -3.81
CA HIS A 196 -21.49 -17.54 -5.15
C HIS A 196 -20.85 -18.45 -6.22
N ARG A 197 -20.04 -19.41 -5.76
CA ARG A 197 -19.32 -20.30 -6.68
C ARG A 197 -20.26 -21.13 -7.55
N ARG A 198 -19.80 -21.54 -8.70
CA ARG A 198 -20.47 -22.53 -9.54
C ARG A 198 -20.68 -23.85 -8.78
N ALA A 199 -21.86 -24.48 -8.93
CA ALA A 199 -22.27 -25.61 -8.09
C ALA A 199 -21.53 -26.93 -8.40
N ASP A 200 -21.04 -27.11 -9.65
CA ASP A 200 -20.46 -28.38 -10.16
C ASP A 200 -18.93 -28.47 -10.02
N LEU A 201 -18.34 -27.64 -9.15
CA LEU A 201 -16.91 -27.63 -8.91
C LEU A 201 -16.48 -28.82 -8.06
N PRO A 202 -15.33 -29.47 -8.38
CA PRO A 202 -14.87 -30.66 -7.70
C PRO A 202 -14.19 -30.42 -6.34
N TYR A 203 -14.19 -29.18 -5.85
CA TYR A 203 -13.54 -28.81 -4.60
C TYR A 203 -14.27 -29.36 -3.37
N LYS A 204 -13.52 -29.85 -2.41
CA LYS A 204 -14.00 -30.27 -1.10
C LYS A 204 -14.03 -29.12 -0.09
N SER A 205 -13.19 -28.12 -0.29
CA SER A 205 -13.08 -26.96 0.61
C SER A 205 -12.74 -25.67 -0.17
N PRO A 206 -12.95 -24.48 0.43
CA PRO A 206 -12.49 -23.21 -0.13
C PRO A 206 -10.98 -23.18 -0.41
N GLU A 207 -10.19 -23.84 0.43
CA GLU A 207 -8.72 -23.87 0.32
C GLU A 207 -8.27 -24.60 -0.95
N GLU A 208 -8.98 -25.65 -1.38
CA GLU A 208 -8.70 -26.32 -2.67
C GLU A 208 -8.87 -25.37 -3.86
N ALA A 209 -9.84 -24.46 -3.77
CA ALA A 209 -9.99 -23.42 -4.79
C ALA A 209 -8.82 -22.43 -4.76
N VAL A 210 -8.27 -22.09 -3.58
CA VAL A 210 -7.07 -21.26 -3.46
C VAL A 210 -5.84 -21.95 -4.07
N ILE A 211 -5.73 -23.28 -3.89
CA ILE A 211 -4.64 -24.05 -4.52
C ILE A 211 -4.72 -23.91 -6.03
N LEU A 212 -5.89 -24.18 -6.63
CA LEU A 212 -6.04 -24.05 -8.10
C LEU A 212 -5.83 -22.60 -8.55
N ALA A 213 -6.38 -21.61 -7.83
CA ALA A 213 -6.20 -20.20 -8.16
C ALA A 213 -4.72 -19.79 -8.17
N SER A 214 -3.89 -20.33 -7.26
CA SER A 214 -2.45 -20.06 -7.23
C SER A 214 -1.71 -20.63 -8.44
N ILE A 215 -2.19 -21.75 -9.01
CA ILE A 215 -1.66 -22.31 -10.25
C ILE A 215 -2.06 -21.42 -11.43
N VAL A 216 -3.34 -21.07 -11.54
CA VAL A 216 -3.87 -20.18 -12.58
C VAL A 216 -3.14 -18.83 -12.59
N GLU A 217 -2.86 -18.27 -11.40
CA GLU A 217 -2.12 -17.01 -11.26
C GLU A 217 -0.72 -17.06 -11.88
N LYS A 218 -0.06 -18.21 -11.77
CA LYS A 218 1.30 -18.40 -12.29
C LYS A 218 1.33 -18.81 -13.78
N GLU A 219 0.21 -19.26 -14.33
CA GLU A 219 0.14 -19.80 -15.68
C GLU A 219 -0.02 -18.72 -16.75
N THR A 220 -0.73 -17.64 -16.45
CA THR A 220 -0.93 -16.57 -17.43
C THR A 220 -0.87 -15.17 -16.81
N ALA A 221 -0.20 -14.29 -17.54
CA ALA A 221 -0.24 -12.85 -17.26
C ALA A 221 -1.49 -12.16 -17.83
N ARG A 222 -2.27 -12.88 -18.69
CA ARG A 222 -3.47 -12.35 -19.35
C ARG A 222 -4.71 -12.52 -18.48
N PRO A 223 -5.33 -11.45 -17.98
CA PRO A 223 -6.50 -11.53 -17.13
C PRO A 223 -7.71 -12.20 -17.82
N ASP A 224 -7.87 -12.00 -19.12
CA ASP A 224 -8.96 -12.54 -19.93
C ASP A 224 -8.89 -14.06 -20.13
N GLU A 225 -7.70 -14.67 -19.99
CA GLU A 225 -7.52 -16.12 -20.12
C GLU A 225 -7.66 -16.89 -18.80
N ARG A 226 -7.52 -16.22 -17.64
CA ARG A 226 -7.58 -16.88 -16.33
C ARG A 226 -8.81 -17.79 -16.15
N PRO A 227 -10.05 -17.35 -16.50
CA PRO A 227 -11.23 -18.20 -16.35
C PRO A 227 -11.16 -19.47 -17.22
N ARG A 228 -10.64 -19.35 -18.44
CA ARG A 228 -10.53 -20.46 -19.38
C ARG A 228 -9.44 -21.46 -18.99
N ILE A 229 -8.30 -20.98 -18.49
CA ILE A 229 -7.23 -21.82 -17.92
C ILE A 229 -7.76 -22.56 -16.68
N ALA A 230 -8.48 -21.87 -15.79
CA ALA A 230 -9.14 -22.51 -14.65
C ALA A 230 -10.09 -23.63 -15.09
N ALA A 231 -10.89 -23.40 -16.15
CA ALA A 231 -11.78 -24.43 -16.72
C ALA A 231 -11.00 -25.64 -17.21
N VAL A 232 -9.88 -25.48 -17.91
CA VAL A 232 -9.03 -26.60 -18.35
C VAL A 232 -8.54 -27.43 -17.18
N PHE A 233 -8.00 -26.80 -16.14
CA PHE A 233 -7.52 -27.52 -14.96
C PHE A 233 -8.64 -28.25 -14.24
N LEU A 234 -9.83 -27.65 -14.11
CA LEU A 234 -11.00 -28.27 -13.53
C LEU A 234 -11.50 -29.49 -14.36
N ASN A 235 -11.49 -29.35 -15.67
CA ASN A 235 -11.82 -30.47 -16.55
C ASN A 235 -10.83 -31.63 -16.39
N ARG A 236 -9.52 -31.34 -16.28
CA ARG A 236 -8.50 -32.35 -15.98
C ARG A 236 -8.73 -33.02 -14.61
N LEU A 237 -9.05 -32.25 -13.56
CA LEU A 237 -9.39 -32.81 -12.25
C LEU A 237 -10.60 -33.75 -12.32
N LYS A 238 -11.66 -33.38 -13.05
CA LYS A 238 -12.87 -34.21 -13.24
C LYS A 238 -12.57 -35.55 -13.90
N VAL A 239 -11.62 -35.62 -14.83
CA VAL A 239 -11.23 -36.84 -15.53
C VAL A 239 -9.99 -37.53 -14.96
N ASN A 240 -9.54 -37.08 -13.76
CA ASN A 240 -8.35 -37.60 -13.08
C ASN A 240 -7.05 -37.48 -13.91
N MET A 241 -6.97 -36.47 -14.75
CA MET A 241 -5.78 -36.16 -15.57
C MET A 241 -4.78 -35.29 -14.78
N PRO A 242 -3.46 -35.56 -14.88
CA PRO A 242 -2.44 -34.70 -14.27
C PRO A 242 -2.55 -33.24 -14.76
N LEU A 243 -2.33 -32.27 -13.86
CA LEU A 243 -2.44 -30.84 -14.22
C LEU A 243 -1.29 -30.38 -15.12
N GLN A 244 -0.09 -30.94 -14.97
CA GLN A 244 1.08 -30.70 -15.81
C GLN A 244 1.41 -29.19 -15.94
N SER A 245 1.52 -28.52 -14.80
CA SER A 245 1.85 -27.10 -14.71
C SER A 245 3.30 -26.91 -14.26
N ASP A 246 4.12 -26.26 -15.08
CA ASP A 246 5.53 -25.98 -14.80
C ASP A 246 5.73 -25.19 -13.49
N PRO A 247 4.94 -24.15 -13.18
CA PRO A 247 5.01 -23.43 -11.91
C PRO A 247 4.94 -24.30 -10.66
N THR A 248 4.21 -25.40 -10.70
CA THR A 248 4.11 -26.33 -9.56
C THR A 248 5.43 -27.08 -9.33
N VAL A 249 6.12 -27.46 -10.41
CA VAL A 249 7.44 -28.09 -10.33
C VAL A 249 8.45 -27.09 -9.77
N ILE A 250 8.45 -25.87 -10.29
CA ILE A 250 9.35 -24.79 -9.82
C ILE A 250 9.12 -24.55 -8.33
N TYR A 251 7.86 -24.43 -7.89
CA TYR A 251 7.56 -24.25 -6.47
C TYR A 251 8.05 -25.42 -5.62
N GLY A 252 7.85 -26.65 -6.06
CA GLY A 252 8.33 -27.84 -5.36
C GLY A 252 9.85 -27.90 -5.18
N LEU A 253 10.61 -27.25 -6.06
CA LEU A 253 12.07 -27.18 -6.02
C LEU A 253 12.59 -25.97 -5.22
N THR A 254 11.91 -24.83 -5.27
CA THR A 254 12.44 -23.53 -4.83
C THR A 254 11.69 -22.90 -3.68
N GLY A 255 10.49 -23.41 -3.32
CA GLY A 255 9.59 -22.74 -2.36
C GLY A 255 9.06 -21.40 -2.89
N GLY A 256 8.91 -21.26 -4.22
CA GLY A 256 8.38 -20.05 -4.85
C GLY A 256 9.42 -19.00 -5.24
N LYS A 257 10.72 -19.26 -5.01
CA LYS A 257 11.80 -18.40 -5.48
C LYS A 257 12.03 -18.61 -6.98
N PRO A 258 12.55 -17.59 -7.72
CA PRO A 258 12.90 -17.76 -9.12
C PRO A 258 13.92 -18.88 -9.33
N LEU A 259 13.69 -19.74 -10.34
CA LEU A 259 14.61 -20.83 -10.65
C LEU A 259 15.93 -20.32 -11.28
N GLY A 260 15.92 -19.12 -11.90
CA GLY A 260 17.08 -18.52 -12.53
C GLY A 260 17.44 -19.06 -13.93
N HIS A 261 16.76 -20.10 -14.37
CA HIS A 261 16.89 -20.72 -15.68
C HIS A 261 15.60 -21.39 -16.12
N GLY A 262 15.50 -21.81 -17.37
CA GLY A 262 14.36 -22.61 -17.87
C GLY A 262 14.31 -24.00 -17.21
N LEU A 263 13.11 -24.53 -17.01
CA LEU A 263 12.90 -25.83 -16.38
C LEU A 263 13.57 -26.95 -17.20
N ARG A 264 14.41 -27.75 -16.55
CA ARG A 264 15.19 -28.84 -17.18
C ARG A 264 14.40 -30.16 -17.14
N VAL A 265 14.74 -31.06 -18.06
CA VAL A 265 14.10 -32.40 -18.11
C VAL A 265 14.28 -33.17 -16.79
N SER A 266 15.46 -33.06 -16.17
CA SER A 266 15.74 -33.68 -14.85
C SER A 266 14.87 -33.11 -13.73
N GLU A 267 14.56 -31.82 -13.80
CA GLU A 267 13.69 -31.12 -12.82
C GLU A 267 12.23 -31.51 -13.01
N LEU A 268 11.76 -31.66 -14.26
CA LEU A 268 10.45 -32.22 -14.58
C LEU A 268 10.28 -33.69 -14.09
N ALA A 269 11.40 -34.42 -13.94
CA ALA A 269 11.39 -35.79 -13.41
C ALA A 269 11.42 -35.84 -11.87
N SER A 270 11.53 -34.70 -11.17
CA SER A 270 11.64 -34.60 -9.71
C SER A 270 10.43 -35.23 -8.99
N GLN A 271 10.66 -35.91 -7.89
CA GLN A 271 9.64 -36.56 -7.06
C GLN A 271 9.24 -35.65 -5.90
N THR A 272 8.62 -34.51 -6.18
CA THR A 272 8.09 -33.64 -5.15
C THR A 272 6.56 -33.75 -5.09
N PRO A 273 5.93 -33.54 -3.93
CA PRO A 273 4.46 -33.58 -3.83
C PRO A 273 3.77 -32.45 -4.61
N TYR A 274 4.55 -31.48 -5.12
CA TYR A 274 4.06 -30.40 -5.97
C TYR A 274 4.17 -30.70 -7.47
N ASN A 275 4.91 -31.74 -7.88
CA ASN A 275 5.12 -32.03 -9.30
C ASN A 275 3.84 -32.59 -9.94
N THR A 276 3.01 -31.72 -10.52
CA THR A 276 1.75 -32.07 -11.18
C THR A 276 1.90 -32.82 -12.51
N TYR A 277 3.13 -33.12 -12.96
CA TYR A 277 3.41 -34.12 -13.99
C TYR A 277 3.47 -35.55 -13.43
N LYS A 278 3.67 -35.72 -12.12
CA LYS A 278 3.86 -36.99 -11.43
C LYS A 278 2.72 -37.37 -10.51
N ILE A 279 1.95 -36.38 -10.07
CA ILE A 279 0.76 -36.58 -9.23
C ILE A 279 -0.51 -36.30 -10.03
N THR A 280 -1.61 -36.91 -9.62
CA THR A 280 -2.96 -36.53 -10.02
C THR A 280 -3.62 -35.70 -8.93
N GLY A 281 -4.54 -34.81 -9.31
CA GLY A 281 -5.18 -33.90 -8.35
C GLY A 281 -4.38 -32.63 -8.10
N LEU A 282 -4.76 -31.94 -7.02
CA LEU A 282 -4.13 -30.70 -6.58
C LEU A 282 -2.84 -30.97 -5.76
N PRO A 283 -1.84 -30.08 -5.80
CA PRO A 283 -0.72 -30.14 -4.87
C PRO A 283 -1.20 -29.89 -3.43
N PRO A 284 -0.36 -30.19 -2.40
CA PRO A 284 -0.79 -30.15 -1.00
C PRO A 284 -1.11 -28.74 -0.46
N THR A 285 -0.52 -27.68 -1.04
CA THR A 285 -0.79 -26.28 -0.68
C THR A 285 -0.80 -25.40 -1.93
N PRO A 286 -1.27 -24.14 -1.82
CA PRO A 286 -1.04 -23.14 -2.86
C PRO A 286 0.46 -22.98 -3.16
N ILE A 287 0.81 -22.51 -4.35
CA ILE A 287 2.18 -22.26 -4.82
C ILE A 287 2.51 -20.76 -4.89
N GLY A 288 1.73 -19.96 -4.19
CA GLY A 288 1.82 -18.51 -4.09
C GLY A 288 0.50 -17.92 -3.61
N ASN A 289 0.47 -16.61 -3.43
CA ASN A 289 -0.71 -15.88 -3.01
C ASN A 289 -1.46 -15.39 -4.27
N PRO A 290 -2.62 -15.98 -4.62
CA PRO A 290 -3.37 -15.60 -5.82
C PRO A 290 -4.12 -14.29 -5.63
N GLY A 291 -4.22 -13.50 -6.70
CA GLY A 291 -5.02 -12.29 -6.75
C GLY A 291 -6.53 -12.57 -6.86
N ARG A 292 -7.31 -11.51 -6.71
CA ARG A 292 -8.78 -11.54 -6.81
C ARG A 292 -9.28 -12.20 -8.09
N ALA A 293 -8.67 -11.89 -9.23
CA ALA A 293 -9.10 -12.39 -10.53
C ALA A 293 -8.89 -13.91 -10.66
N SER A 294 -7.78 -14.43 -10.16
CA SER A 294 -7.51 -15.88 -10.19
C SER A 294 -8.40 -16.65 -9.22
N LEU A 295 -8.69 -16.08 -8.03
CA LEU A 295 -9.69 -16.66 -7.10
C LEU A 295 -11.08 -16.71 -7.72
N ALA A 296 -11.52 -15.63 -8.38
CA ALA A 296 -12.79 -15.60 -9.08
C ALA A 296 -12.82 -16.61 -10.24
N ALA A 297 -11.76 -16.68 -11.04
CA ALA A 297 -11.64 -17.62 -12.16
C ALA A 297 -11.72 -19.09 -11.71
N ALA A 298 -11.11 -19.43 -10.58
CA ALA A 298 -11.17 -20.77 -10.02
C ALA A 298 -12.57 -21.14 -9.51
N LEU A 299 -13.36 -20.16 -9.05
CA LEU A 299 -14.67 -20.39 -8.43
C LEU A 299 -15.86 -20.21 -9.38
N ASP A 300 -15.67 -19.47 -10.49
CA ASP A 300 -16.70 -19.28 -11.51
C ASP A 300 -16.09 -19.36 -12.93
N PRO A 301 -15.48 -20.50 -13.32
CA PRO A 301 -14.94 -20.70 -14.66
C PRO A 301 -16.05 -20.95 -15.69
N PRO A 302 -15.84 -20.65 -16.98
CA PRO A 302 -16.79 -20.99 -18.03
C PRO A 302 -16.93 -22.51 -18.20
N HIS A 303 -18.08 -22.96 -18.71
CA HIS A 303 -18.27 -24.34 -19.14
C HIS A 303 -17.57 -24.56 -20.49
N THR A 304 -16.58 -25.44 -20.51
CA THR A 304 -15.85 -25.84 -21.73
C THR A 304 -15.51 -27.32 -21.66
N ASP A 305 -15.21 -27.92 -22.81
CA ASP A 305 -14.70 -29.31 -22.91
C ASP A 305 -13.16 -29.33 -23.07
N GLU A 306 -12.49 -28.17 -22.90
CA GLU A 306 -11.08 -28.02 -23.14
C GLU A 306 -10.26 -28.73 -22.06
N LEU A 307 -9.25 -29.49 -22.51
CA LEU A 307 -8.31 -30.24 -21.68
C LEU A 307 -6.85 -29.75 -21.88
N TYR A 308 -6.60 -28.97 -22.92
CA TYR A 308 -5.24 -28.58 -23.33
C TYR A 308 -5.20 -27.12 -23.69
N PHE A 309 -4.04 -26.51 -23.41
CA PHE A 309 -3.66 -25.19 -23.94
C PHE A 309 -2.17 -25.17 -24.26
N VAL A 310 -1.76 -24.31 -25.17
CA VAL A 310 -0.36 -24.06 -25.57
C VAL A 310 -0.26 -22.63 -26.05
N ALA A 311 0.90 -22.01 -25.90
CA ALA A 311 1.12 -20.65 -26.39
C ALA A 311 0.77 -20.52 -27.88
N ASP A 312 0.09 -19.43 -28.26
CA ASP A 312 -0.39 -19.18 -29.64
C ASP A 312 0.55 -18.26 -30.45
N GLY A 313 1.58 -17.71 -29.79
CA GLY A 313 2.50 -16.77 -30.40
C GLY A 313 2.07 -15.29 -30.34
N THR A 314 0.89 -14.96 -29.84
CA THR A 314 0.42 -13.57 -29.65
C THR A 314 0.63 -13.08 -28.21
N GLY A 315 1.13 -13.94 -27.32
CA GLY A 315 1.21 -13.72 -25.88
C GLY A 315 0.05 -14.35 -25.12
N GLY A 316 -0.82 -15.10 -25.82
CA GLY A 316 -1.92 -15.87 -25.27
C GLY A 316 -1.79 -17.36 -25.56
N HIS A 317 -2.91 -18.10 -25.39
CA HIS A 317 -2.96 -19.54 -25.55
C HIS A 317 -4.01 -19.99 -26.57
N ALA A 318 -3.66 -21.02 -27.34
CA ALA A 318 -4.59 -21.81 -28.13
C ALA A 318 -5.11 -22.98 -27.29
N PHE A 319 -6.41 -23.02 -27.10
CA PHE A 319 -7.08 -24.04 -26.29
C PHE A 319 -7.64 -25.18 -27.18
N SER A 320 -7.74 -26.38 -26.64
CA SER A 320 -8.26 -27.57 -27.37
C SER A 320 -8.91 -28.60 -26.45
N ALA A 321 -9.94 -29.26 -26.93
CA ALA A 321 -10.62 -30.33 -26.20
C ALA A 321 -9.90 -31.67 -26.38
N THR A 322 -9.25 -31.91 -27.54
CA THR A 322 -8.62 -33.18 -27.87
C THR A 322 -7.10 -33.09 -27.99
N LEU A 323 -6.43 -34.22 -27.72
CA LEU A 323 -4.96 -34.30 -27.87
C LEU A 323 -4.53 -34.05 -29.32
N ALA A 324 -5.31 -34.53 -30.33
CA ALA A 324 -5.01 -34.32 -31.74
C ALA A 324 -5.00 -32.83 -32.12
N GLN A 325 -5.98 -32.05 -31.66
CA GLN A 325 -6.02 -30.60 -31.85
C GLN A 325 -4.86 -29.89 -31.11
N HIS A 326 -4.56 -30.35 -29.90
CA HIS A 326 -3.45 -29.84 -29.14
C HIS A 326 -2.10 -30.04 -29.86
N GLN A 327 -1.86 -31.23 -30.38
CA GLN A 327 -0.64 -31.53 -31.16
C GLN A 327 -0.49 -30.60 -32.38
N GLN A 328 -1.59 -30.33 -33.11
CA GLN A 328 -1.58 -29.35 -34.20
C GLN A 328 -1.20 -27.94 -33.73
N ASN A 329 -1.75 -27.51 -32.60
CA ASN A 329 -1.42 -26.23 -32.02
C ASN A 329 0.06 -26.16 -31.54
N VAL A 330 0.58 -27.26 -30.99
CA VAL A 330 2.01 -27.39 -30.62
C VAL A 330 2.91 -27.27 -31.85
N VAL A 331 2.59 -27.92 -32.94
CA VAL A 331 3.36 -27.81 -34.20
C VAL A 331 3.34 -26.35 -34.70
N ARG A 332 2.19 -25.69 -34.66
CA ARG A 332 2.05 -24.27 -35.04
C ARG A 332 2.92 -23.38 -34.16
N TRP A 333 2.85 -23.56 -32.84
CA TRP A 333 3.65 -22.80 -31.87
C TRP A 333 5.14 -22.95 -32.11
N ARG A 334 5.64 -24.20 -32.27
CA ARG A 334 7.05 -24.48 -32.56
C ARG A 334 7.53 -23.80 -33.84
N GLY A 335 6.69 -23.71 -34.87
CA GLY A 335 6.99 -22.96 -36.08
C GLY A 335 7.15 -21.46 -35.85
N ILE A 336 6.26 -20.87 -35.04
CA ILE A 336 6.33 -19.46 -34.65
C ILE A 336 7.59 -19.17 -33.81
N GLU A 337 7.89 -20.04 -32.84
CA GLU A 337 9.07 -19.93 -31.96
C GLU A 337 10.37 -20.02 -32.75
N ALA A 338 10.49 -20.99 -33.67
CA ALA A 338 11.65 -21.12 -34.57
C ALA A 338 11.83 -19.87 -35.44
N ALA A 339 10.76 -19.32 -36.00
CA ALA A 339 10.83 -18.10 -36.81
C ALA A 339 11.25 -16.87 -35.96
N ARG A 340 10.80 -16.75 -34.71
CA ARG A 340 11.25 -15.72 -33.79
C ARG A 340 12.74 -15.83 -33.46
N ASN A 341 13.19 -17.04 -33.13
CA ASN A 341 14.59 -17.29 -32.80
C ASN A 341 15.51 -16.99 -33.99
N CYS A 342 15.12 -17.38 -35.21
CA CYS A 342 15.84 -17.03 -36.44
C CYS A 342 15.92 -15.52 -36.66
N ARG A 343 14.82 -14.76 -36.43
CA ARG A 343 14.83 -13.28 -36.54
C ARG A 343 15.73 -12.65 -35.48
N ALA A 344 15.65 -13.11 -34.23
CA ALA A 344 16.50 -12.61 -33.14
C ALA A 344 17.98 -12.86 -33.43
N ALA A 345 18.35 -14.05 -33.94
CA ALA A 345 19.70 -14.37 -34.35
C ALA A 345 20.19 -13.52 -35.53
N ALA A 346 19.32 -13.25 -36.52
CA ALA A 346 19.64 -12.38 -37.67
C ALA A 346 19.89 -10.93 -37.23
N MET A 347 19.07 -10.40 -36.31
CA MET A 347 19.23 -9.05 -35.73
C MET A 347 20.53 -8.96 -34.92
N ALA A 348 20.87 -9.97 -34.11
CA ALA A 348 22.10 -10.03 -33.35
C ALA A 348 23.37 -10.13 -34.27
N ALA A 349 23.23 -10.71 -35.46
CA ALA A 349 24.26 -10.81 -36.48
C ALA A 349 24.33 -9.60 -37.43
N GLY A 350 23.54 -8.52 -37.18
CA GLY A 350 23.56 -7.32 -38.00
C GLY A 350 22.97 -7.47 -39.41
N LYS A 351 22.20 -8.56 -39.68
CA LYS A 351 21.53 -8.78 -40.97
C LYS A 351 20.08 -8.24 -40.90
N PRO A 352 19.67 -7.35 -41.83
CA PRO A 352 18.29 -6.91 -41.84
C PRO A 352 17.35 -8.10 -42.12
N PRO A 353 16.12 -8.09 -41.57
CA PRO A 353 15.16 -9.15 -41.83
C PRO A 353 14.79 -9.14 -43.32
N THR A 354 15.10 -10.26 -44.01
CA THR A 354 14.64 -10.45 -45.40
C THR A 354 13.13 -10.55 -45.37
N GLY A 355 12.45 -9.50 -45.86
CA GLY A 355 11.01 -9.46 -46.03
C GLY A 355 10.59 -10.45 -47.12
N ARG A 356 9.58 -11.27 -46.82
CA ARG A 356 8.51 -11.70 -47.73
C ARG A 356 7.23 -11.86 -46.93
#